data_29f7954e86b3914595736864e29ca908
#
_entry.id   29f7954e86b3914595736864e29ca908
#
_cell.length_a   1.000
_cell.length_b   1.000
_cell.length_c   1.000
_cell.angle_alpha   90.00
_cell.angle_beta   90.00
_cell.angle_gamma   90.00
#
_symmetry.space_group_name_H-M   'P 1'
#
loop_
_entity.id
_entity.type
_entity.pdbx_description
1 polymer ?
#
loop_
_entity_poly.entity_id
_entity_poly.type
_entity_poly.pdbx_seq_one_letter_code
_entity_poly.pdbx_strand_id
1 'polypeptide(L)'
;MEEELRQPIRTAPCGGTHRLFSLAYGCQRRLKATGQLDGVYRRANTYVREYQSLTLRRLQNRDGSFSTEWFKYPDNRDDDIDRKVQTTGHILEWLVASLDQEKLYENRIIAAAEFVATALAREPGRNWKDGPLGHALHSLSIYQERVWGVVLPGNVVAFTGPMKAAATVEVARSDEEIRQATLPNDDKTRL
;
A
#
# COMPACT_ATOMS: atom_id res chain seq x y z
N MET A 1 -6.40 19.74 3.56
CA MET A 1 -5.30 19.47 2.58
C MET A 1 -4.01 20.17 2.99
N GLU A 2 -3.95 21.51 3.07
CA GLU A 2 -2.72 22.22 3.51
C GLU A 2 -2.24 21.76 4.90
N GLU A 3 -3.14 21.67 5.86
CA GLU A 3 -2.81 21.23 7.21
C GLU A 3 -2.24 19.81 7.22
N GLU A 4 -2.86 18.90 6.47
CA GLU A 4 -2.39 17.50 6.38
C GLU A 4 -1.00 17.37 5.74
N LEU A 5 -0.66 18.24 4.77
CA LEU A 5 0.67 18.26 4.16
C LEU A 5 1.77 18.76 5.10
N ARG A 6 1.41 19.54 6.13
CA ARG A 6 2.36 20.05 7.13
C ARG A 6 2.66 19.02 8.22
N GLN A 7 1.83 18.01 8.36
CA GLN A 7 1.97 17.03 9.43
C GLN A 7 2.89 15.88 9.00
N PRO A 8 3.79 15.41 9.88
CA PRO A 8 4.70 14.32 9.56
C PRO A 8 3.94 12.99 9.41
N ILE A 9 4.28 12.22 8.37
CA ILE A 9 3.69 10.90 8.13
C ILE A 9 4.15 9.89 9.20
N ARG A 10 5.45 9.86 9.50
CA ARG A 10 6.07 8.81 10.32
C ARG A 10 5.58 8.73 11.76
N THR A 11 5.04 9.82 12.30
CA THR A 11 4.51 9.88 13.67
C THR A 11 2.99 9.77 13.74
N ALA A 12 2.33 9.72 12.59
CA ALA A 12 0.88 9.62 12.52
C ALA A 12 0.40 8.20 12.88
N PRO A 13 -0.84 8.05 13.39
CA PRO A 13 -1.44 6.74 13.62
C PRO A 13 -1.39 5.84 12.38
N CYS A 14 -1.28 4.53 12.60
CA CYS A 14 -1.14 3.53 11.52
C CYS A 14 -0.02 3.88 10.54
N GLY A 15 1.11 4.42 11.07
CA GLY A 15 2.26 4.82 10.28
C GLY A 15 1.99 5.94 9.27
N GLY A 16 0.81 6.59 9.32
CA GLY A 16 0.43 7.66 8.40
C GLY A 16 -0.30 7.20 7.13
N THR A 17 -0.62 5.92 6.99
CA THR A 17 -1.35 5.39 5.83
C THR A 17 -2.70 6.09 5.64
N HIS A 18 -3.43 6.35 6.72
CA HIS A 18 -4.72 7.05 6.67
C HIS A 18 -4.58 8.49 6.15
N ARG A 19 -3.48 9.17 6.50
CA ARG A 19 -3.19 10.52 5.98
C ARG A 19 -2.89 10.48 4.49
N LEU A 20 -2.04 9.56 4.06
CA LEU A 20 -1.74 9.36 2.63
C LEU A 20 -2.99 8.98 1.83
N PHE A 21 -3.86 8.14 2.42
CA PHE A 21 -5.15 7.80 1.82
C PHE A 21 -6.04 9.04 1.65
N SER A 22 -6.18 9.85 2.70
CA SER A 22 -7.00 11.07 2.67
C SER A 22 -6.49 12.10 1.66
N LEU A 23 -5.16 12.27 1.56
CA LEU A 23 -4.53 13.14 0.56
C LEU A 23 -4.81 12.64 -0.86
N ALA A 24 -4.63 11.35 -1.11
CA ALA A 24 -4.90 10.74 -2.40
C ALA A 24 -6.39 10.86 -2.79
N TYR A 25 -7.29 10.56 -1.86
CA TYR A 25 -8.73 10.70 -2.07
C TYR A 25 -9.11 12.14 -2.41
N GLY A 26 -8.59 13.11 -1.67
CA GLY A 26 -8.81 14.54 -1.96
C GLY A 26 -8.35 14.93 -3.37
N CYS A 27 -7.18 14.44 -3.81
CA CYS A 27 -6.68 14.64 -5.17
C CYS A 27 -7.60 14.03 -6.23
N GLN A 28 -8.05 12.79 -6.03
CA GLN A 28 -8.99 12.12 -6.95
C GLN A 28 -10.32 12.86 -7.04
N ARG A 29 -10.86 13.31 -5.91
CA ARG A 29 -12.10 14.12 -5.88
C ARG A 29 -11.95 15.45 -6.61
N ARG A 30 -10.80 16.14 -6.42
CA ARG A 30 -10.48 17.37 -7.15
C ARG A 30 -10.40 17.14 -8.64
N LEU A 31 -9.65 16.12 -9.05
CA LEU A 31 -9.49 15.76 -10.46
C LEU A 31 -10.83 15.44 -11.12
N LYS A 32 -11.67 14.65 -10.44
CA LYS A 32 -13.03 14.33 -10.94
C LYS A 32 -13.92 15.56 -11.07
N ALA A 33 -13.80 16.52 -10.15
CA ALA A 33 -14.65 17.71 -10.12
C ALA A 33 -14.23 18.78 -11.12
N THR A 34 -12.92 18.90 -11.40
CA THR A 34 -12.38 20.05 -12.19
C THR A 34 -11.54 19.65 -13.39
N GLY A 35 -11.26 18.37 -13.57
CA GLY A 35 -10.39 17.85 -14.62
C GLY A 35 -8.90 18.13 -14.41
N GLN A 36 -8.50 18.78 -13.32
CA GLN A 36 -7.11 19.16 -13.09
C GLN A 36 -6.71 19.17 -11.61
N LEU A 37 -5.42 19.03 -11.37
CA LEU A 37 -4.79 19.21 -10.07
C LEU A 37 -4.00 20.51 -10.07
N ASP A 38 -4.40 21.46 -9.23
CA ASP A 38 -3.80 22.77 -9.08
C ASP A 38 -3.37 23.04 -7.63
N GLY A 39 -2.57 24.08 -7.40
CA GLY A 39 -2.22 24.57 -6.07
C GLY A 39 -1.83 23.46 -5.10
N VAL A 40 -2.53 23.38 -3.97
CA VAL A 40 -2.30 22.40 -2.91
C VAL A 40 -2.53 20.96 -3.36
N TYR A 41 -3.47 20.72 -4.27
CA TYR A 41 -3.76 19.37 -4.76
C TYR A 41 -2.62 18.82 -5.63
N ARG A 42 -1.95 19.68 -6.40
CA ARG A 42 -0.75 19.29 -7.15
C ARG A 42 0.38 18.87 -6.19
N ARG A 43 0.63 19.67 -5.15
CA ARG A 43 1.63 19.32 -4.12
C ARG A 43 1.29 18.02 -3.40
N ALA A 44 0.02 17.86 -3.01
CA ALA A 44 -0.45 16.64 -2.35
C ALA A 44 -0.29 15.40 -3.25
N ASN A 45 -0.61 15.51 -4.52
CA ASN A 45 -0.42 14.43 -5.48
C ASN A 45 1.06 14.05 -5.65
N THR A 46 1.95 15.05 -5.76
CA THR A 46 3.39 14.80 -5.81
C THR A 46 3.87 14.08 -4.55
N TYR A 47 3.45 14.55 -3.39
CA TYR A 47 3.80 13.94 -2.10
C TYR A 47 3.32 12.49 -2.00
N VAL A 48 2.07 12.21 -2.36
CA VAL A 48 1.54 10.83 -2.39
C VAL A 48 2.34 9.94 -3.33
N ARG A 49 2.68 10.42 -4.54
CA ARG A 49 3.48 9.66 -5.51
C ARG A 49 4.92 9.38 -5.04
N GLU A 50 5.52 10.30 -4.31
CA GLU A 50 6.83 10.08 -3.68
C GLU A 50 6.77 8.94 -2.66
N TYR A 51 5.73 8.90 -1.80
CA TYR A 51 5.53 7.82 -0.85
C TYR A 51 5.17 6.48 -1.52
N GLN A 52 4.36 6.49 -2.59
CA GLN A 52 4.10 5.28 -3.39
C GLN A 52 5.42 4.70 -3.93
N SER A 53 6.25 5.56 -4.53
CA SER A 53 7.53 5.18 -5.09
C SER A 53 8.52 4.66 -4.03
N LEU A 54 8.60 5.33 -2.88
CA LEU A 54 9.39 4.88 -1.73
C LEU A 54 8.95 3.48 -1.27
N THR A 55 7.65 3.32 -1.04
CA THR A 55 7.05 2.10 -0.53
C THR A 55 7.36 0.91 -1.44
N LEU A 56 7.07 1.05 -2.72
CA LEU A 56 7.27 -0.04 -3.67
C LEU A 56 8.74 -0.37 -3.91
N ARG A 57 9.63 0.63 -3.89
CA ARG A 57 11.03 0.39 -4.19
C ARG A 57 11.88 -0.05 -3.00
N ARG A 58 11.49 0.35 -1.76
CA ARG A 58 12.38 0.23 -0.60
C ARG A 58 11.79 -0.45 0.61
N LEU A 59 10.46 -0.48 0.74
CA LEU A 59 9.82 -0.98 1.96
C LEU A 59 9.18 -2.35 1.79
N GLN A 60 9.21 -2.91 0.59
CA GLN A 60 8.66 -4.24 0.36
C GLN A 60 9.72 -5.31 0.57
N ASN A 61 9.36 -6.32 1.35
CA ASN A 61 10.17 -7.49 1.65
C ASN A 61 10.09 -8.53 0.52
N ARG A 62 10.97 -9.52 0.55
CA ARG A 62 11.01 -10.62 -0.44
C ARG A 62 9.77 -11.50 -0.43
N ASP A 63 9.12 -11.63 0.74
CA ASP A 63 7.87 -12.39 0.91
C ASP A 63 6.62 -11.66 0.43
N GLY A 64 6.76 -10.45 -0.11
CA GLY A 64 5.68 -9.60 -0.56
C GLY A 64 5.13 -8.65 0.51
N SER A 65 5.39 -8.90 1.79
CA SER A 65 4.97 -8.01 2.88
C SER A 65 5.65 -6.65 2.78
N PHE A 66 5.06 -5.64 3.44
CA PHE A 66 5.74 -4.36 3.65
C PHE A 66 6.37 -4.29 5.03
N SER A 67 7.34 -3.38 5.19
CA SER A 67 8.06 -3.17 6.43
C SER A 67 7.14 -3.05 7.65
N THR A 68 7.45 -3.80 8.71
CA THR A 68 6.75 -3.72 9.99
C THR A 68 6.96 -2.39 10.71
N GLU A 69 7.95 -1.60 10.27
CA GLU A 69 8.25 -0.26 10.74
C GLU A 69 7.56 0.85 9.92
N TRP A 70 6.56 0.49 9.13
CA TRP A 70 5.82 1.40 8.26
C TRP A 70 6.76 2.11 7.26
N PHE A 71 6.73 3.45 7.27
CA PHE A 71 7.57 4.28 6.41
C PHE A 71 8.89 4.71 7.07
N LYS A 72 9.23 4.17 8.25
CA LYS A 72 10.44 4.58 8.98
C LYS A 72 11.70 3.92 8.44
N TYR A 73 11.66 2.60 8.29
CA TYR A 73 12.82 1.79 7.91
C TYR A 73 12.44 0.72 6.89
N PRO A 74 13.31 0.41 5.94
CA PRO A 74 13.14 -0.71 5.03
C PRO A 74 13.57 -2.01 5.74
N ASP A 75 12.79 -2.45 6.72
CA ASP A 75 13.18 -3.56 7.55
C ASP A 75 11.98 -4.34 8.10
N ASN A 76 12.23 -5.61 8.38
CA ASN A 76 11.32 -6.55 8.99
C ASN A 76 11.86 -6.95 10.36
N ARG A 77 11.95 -5.99 11.26
CA ARG A 77 12.50 -6.19 12.62
C ARG A 77 11.60 -7.06 13.49
N ASP A 78 10.32 -7.08 13.16
CA ASP A 78 9.33 -7.88 13.82
C ASP A 78 8.84 -8.95 12.85
N ASP A 79 9.08 -10.22 13.17
CA ASP A 79 8.68 -11.36 12.34
C ASP A 79 7.27 -11.86 12.70
N ASP A 80 6.59 -11.17 13.62
CA ASP A 80 5.21 -11.46 14.00
C ASP A 80 4.26 -11.29 12.79
N ILE A 81 3.54 -12.35 12.49
CA ILE A 81 2.61 -12.39 11.36
C ILE A 81 1.47 -11.38 11.55
N ASP A 82 1.00 -11.13 12.78
CA ASP A 82 -0.03 -10.11 13.03
C ASP A 82 0.47 -8.73 12.65
N ARG A 83 1.72 -8.42 12.98
CA ARG A 83 2.34 -7.15 12.63
C ARG A 83 2.55 -7.02 11.12
N LYS A 84 3.02 -8.08 10.46
CA LYS A 84 3.16 -8.10 8.99
C LYS A 84 1.81 -7.91 8.30
N VAL A 85 0.76 -8.60 8.73
CA VAL A 85 -0.60 -8.44 8.17
C VAL A 85 -1.13 -7.04 8.44
N GLN A 86 -0.92 -6.51 9.65
CA GLN A 86 -1.31 -5.15 9.99
C GLN A 86 -0.69 -4.11 9.06
N THR A 87 0.63 -4.12 8.93
CA THR A 87 1.33 -3.10 8.13
C THR A 87 1.06 -3.27 6.64
N THR A 88 1.09 -4.52 6.16
CA THR A 88 0.89 -4.81 4.73
C THR A 88 -0.55 -4.53 4.32
N GLY A 89 -1.54 -4.90 5.13
CA GLY A 89 -2.95 -4.61 4.84
C GLY A 89 -3.23 -3.12 4.69
N HIS A 90 -2.78 -2.30 5.63
CA HIS A 90 -2.96 -0.84 5.58
C HIS A 90 -2.22 -0.20 4.39
N ILE A 91 -0.98 -0.62 4.14
CA ILE A 91 -0.18 -0.07 3.03
C ILE A 91 -0.77 -0.49 1.69
N LEU A 92 -1.14 -1.75 1.54
CA LEU A 92 -1.77 -2.26 0.32
C LEU A 92 -3.10 -1.56 0.05
N GLU A 93 -3.95 -1.39 1.07
CA GLU A 93 -5.22 -0.67 0.96
C GLU A 93 -5.03 0.73 0.37
N TRP A 94 -4.10 1.51 0.94
CA TRP A 94 -3.78 2.83 0.43
C TRP A 94 -3.20 2.79 -0.99
N LEU A 95 -2.27 1.89 -1.28
CA LEU A 95 -1.68 1.74 -2.61
C LEU A 95 -2.75 1.38 -3.65
N VAL A 96 -3.57 0.38 -3.35
CA VAL A 96 -4.64 -0.05 -4.25
C VAL A 96 -5.65 1.08 -4.49
N ALA A 97 -6.01 1.84 -3.46
CA ALA A 97 -6.95 2.95 -3.61
C ALA A 97 -6.38 4.14 -4.40
N SER A 98 -5.05 4.32 -4.43
CA SER A 98 -4.43 5.56 -4.91
C SER A 98 -3.56 5.41 -6.17
N LEU A 99 -3.13 4.21 -6.53
CA LEU A 99 -2.33 3.96 -7.73
C LEU A 99 -3.19 4.04 -9.00
N ASP A 100 -2.53 4.39 -10.11
CA ASP A 100 -3.12 4.29 -11.44
C ASP A 100 -3.41 2.81 -11.77
N GLN A 101 -4.40 2.56 -12.64
CA GLN A 101 -4.91 1.20 -12.92
C GLN A 101 -3.81 0.23 -13.39
N GLU A 102 -2.93 0.69 -14.25
CA GLU A 102 -1.84 -0.13 -14.83
C GLU A 102 -0.85 -0.61 -13.76
N LYS A 103 -0.68 0.18 -12.70
CA LYS A 103 0.21 -0.13 -11.58
C LYS A 103 -0.28 -1.30 -10.72
N LEU A 104 -1.56 -1.59 -10.74
CA LEU A 104 -2.15 -2.69 -9.98
C LEU A 104 -1.70 -4.06 -10.50
N TYR A 105 -1.23 -4.13 -11.73
CA TYR A 105 -0.71 -5.35 -12.37
C TYR A 105 0.80 -5.53 -12.20
N GLU A 106 1.49 -4.61 -11.52
CA GLU A 106 2.91 -4.75 -11.23
C GLU A 106 3.14 -5.88 -10.21
N ASN A 107 4.20 -6.67 -10.42
CA ASN A 107 4.55 -7.81 -9.57
C ASN A 107 4.61 -7.47 -8.08
N ARG A 108 4.99 -6.24 -7.72
CA ARG A 108 5.07 -5.79 -6.33
C ARG A 108 3.70 -5.68 -5.67
N ILE A 109 2.70 -5.22 -6.38
CA ILE A 109 1.33 -5.14 -5.86
C ILE A 109 0.72 -6.54 -5.78
N ILE A 110 0.93 -7.36 -6.82
CA ILE A 110 0.50 -8.76 -6.82
C ILE A 110 1.10 -9.51 -5.62
N ALA A 111 2.41 -9.40 -5.41
CA ALA A 111 3.08 -10.05 -4.29
C ALA A 111 2.55 -9.62 -2.92
N ALA A 112 2.22 -8.33 -2.75
CA ALA A 112 1.62 -7.85 -1.49
C ALA A 112 0.20 -8.42 -1.28
N ALA A 113 -0.61 -8.46 -2.33
CA ALA A 113 -1.95 -9.06 -2.27
C ALA A 113 -1.87 -10.58 -1.98
N GLU A 114 -0.96 -11.30 -2.63
CA GLU A 114 -0.71 -12.73 -2.39
C GLU A 114 -0.23 -12.98 -0.96
N PHE A 115 0.66 -12.13 -0.43
CA PHE A 115 1.11 -12.23 0.97
C PHE A 115 -0.09 -12.14 1.92
N VAL A 116 -0.91 -11.09 1.81
CA VAL A 116 -2.08 -10.89 2.69
C VAL A 116 -3.06 -12.04 2.57
N ALA A 117 -3.43 -12.41 1.35
CA ALA A 117 -4.37 -13.51 1.10
C ALA A 117 -3.85 -14.84 1.67
N THR A 118 -2.57 -15.16 1.45
CA THR A 118 -1.95 -16.40 1.95
C THR A 118 -1.87 -16.42 3.47
N ALA A 119 -1.49 -15.31 4.10
CA ALA A 119 -1.40 -15.20 5.56
C ALA A 119 -2.76 -15.47 6.21
N LEU A 120 -3.82 -14.86 5.68
CA LEU A 120 -5.19 -15.06 6.21
C LEU A 120 -5.71 -16.47 5.94
N ALA A 121 -5.45 -17.05 4.77
CA ALA A 121 -5.94 -18.37 4.39
C ALA A 121 -5.24 -19.51 5.13
N ARG A 122 -3.98 -19.34 5.54
CA ARG A 122 -3.24 -20.39 6.28
C ARG A 122 -3.73 -20.59 7.71
N GLU A 123 -4.31 -19.57 8.31
CA GLU A 123 -4.73 -19.59 9.71
C GLU A 123 -6.19 -19.11 9.87
N PRO A 124 -7.18 -19.83 9.31
CA PRO A 124 -8.58 -19.37 9.29
C PRO A 124 -9.22 -19.30 10.68
N GLY A 125 -8.63 -20.00 11.67
CA GLY A 125 -9.11 -19.98 13.07
C GLY A 125 -8.33 -18.99 13.97
N ARG A 126 -7.39 -18.23 13.42
CA ARG A 126 -6.61 -17.29 14.22
C ARG A 126 -7.47 -16.12 14.70
N ASN A 127 -7.30 -15.77 15.95
CA ASN A 127 -7.95 -14.60 16.54
C ASN A 127 -7.22 -13.31 16.14
N TRP A 128 -7.44 -12.88 14.89
CA TRP A 128 -6.90 -11.63 14.38
C TRP A 128 -7.50 -10.42 15.10
N LYS A 129 -6.72 -9.37 15.29
CA LYS A 129 -7.25 -8.09 15.79
C LYS A 129 -8.16 -7.46 14.71
N ASP A 130 -9.35 -7.01 15.10
CA ASP A 130 -10.40 -6.52 14.19
C ASP A 130 -9.91 -5.43 13.23
N GLY A 131 -9.21 -4.41 13.74
CA GLY A 131 -8.69 -3.31 12.92
C GLY A 131 -7.73 -3.78 11.82
N PRO A 132 -6.61 -4.45 12.17
CA PRO A 132 -5.69 -5.04 11.19
C PRO A 132 -6.36 -5.99 10.19
N LEU A 133 -7.25 -6.87 10.66
CA LEU A 133 -8.01 -7.77 9.79
C LEU A 133 -8.90 -7.00 8.83
N GLY A 134 -9.62 -5.99 9.32
CA GLY A 134 -10.49 -5.15 8.50
C GLY A 134 -9.73 -4.49 7.35
N HIS A 135 -8.57 -3.88 7.62
CA HIS A 135 -7.74 -3.28 6.56
C HIS A 135 -7.16 -4.32 5.59
N ALA A 136 -6.75 -5.49 6.09
CA ALA A 136 -6.26 -6.57 5.24
C ALA A 136 -7.35 -7.08 4.28
N LEU A 137 -8.54 -7.37 4.78
CA LEU A 137 -9.68 -7.82 3.97
C LEU A 137 -10.14 -6.73 2.99
N HIS A 138 -10.22 -5.49 3.44
CA HIS A 138 -10.62 -4.37 2.59
C HIS A 138 -9.60 -4.13 1.47
N SER A 139 -8.30 -4.24 1.76
CA SER A 139 -7.27 -4.13 0.72
C SER A 139 -7.43 -5.16 -0.39
N LEU A 140 -7.74 -6.41 -0.04
CA LEU A 140 -8.02 -7.48 -1.00
C LEU A 140 -9.33 -7.25 -1.76
N SER A 141 -10.37 -6.78 -1.08
CA SER A 141 -11.66 -6.47 -1.69
C SER A 141 -11.55 -5.39 -2.76
N ILE A 142 -10.92 -4.25 -2.44
CA ILE A 142 -10.73 -3.17 -3.42
C ILE A 142 -9.74 -3.55 -4.52
N TYR A 143 -8.74 -4.40 -4.23
CA TYR A 143 -7.84 -4.95 -5.25
C TYR A 143 -8.61 -5.81 -6.24
N GLN A 144 -9.44 -6.74 -5.73
CA GLN A 144 -10.30 -7.58 -6.55
C GLN A 144 -11.26 -6.75 -7.41
N GLU A 145 -11.93 -5.76 -6.82
CA GLU A 145 -12.85 -4.88 -7.54
C GLU A 145 -12.14 -4.12 -8.67
N ARG A 146 -10.97 -3.57 -8.40
CA ARG A 146 -10.23 -2.77 -9.37
C ARG A 146 -9.58 -3.59 -10.48
N VAL A 147 -9.16 -4.83 -10.20
CA VAL A 147 -8.46 -5.68 -11.18
C VAL A 147 -9.42 -6.51 -12.01
N TRP A 148 -10.51 -7.03 -11.40
CA TRP A 148 -11.44 -7.95 -12.08
C TRP A 148 -12.88 -7.43 -12.18
N GLY A 149 -13.19 -6.28 -11.62
CA GLY A 149 -14.53 -5.72 -11.56
C GLY A 149 -15.30 -6.14 -10.32
N VAL A 150 -16.53 -5.61 -10.20
CA VAL A 150 -17.40 -5.89 -9.05
C VAL A 150 -17.92 -7.31 -9.11
N VAL A 151 -17.60 -8.12 -8.11
CA VAL A 151 -18.22 -9.43 -7.91
C VAL A 151 -19.46 -9.22 -7.04
N LEU A 152 -20.65 -9.38 -7.63
CA LEU A 152 -21.90 -9.27 -6.86
C LEU A 152 -22.02 -10.42 -5.86
N PRO A 153 -22.50 -10.17 -4.62
CA PRO A 153 -22.77 -11.21 -3.66
C PRO A 153 -23.72 -12.28 -4.24
N GLY A 154 -23.31 -13.54 -4.21
CA GLY A 154 -24.06 -14.65 -4.75
C GLY A 154 -23.63 -15.16 -6.13
N ASN A 155 -22.85 -14.39 -6.88
CA ASN A 155 -22.21 -14.86 -8.11
C ASN A 155 -20.76 -15.25 -7.84
N VAL A 156 -20.54 -16.40 -7.26
CA VAL A 156 -19.20 -17.02 -7.24
C VAL A 156 -18.93 -17.53 -8.65
N VAL A 157 -18.46 -16.66 -9.52
CA VAL A 157 -17.85 -17.10 -10.77
C VAL A 157 -16.50 -17.70 -10.38
N ALA A 158 -16.38 -19.01 -10.46
CA ALA A 158 -15.09 -19.65 -10.31
C ALA A 158 -14.14 -18.99 -11.31
N PHE A 159 -13.08 -18.37 -10.79
CA PHE A 159 -12.08 -17.71 -11.61
C PHE A 159 -11.39 -18.76 -12.50
N THR A 160 -11.73 -18.76 -13.77
CA THR A 160 -11.15 -19.65 -14.79
C THR A 160 -10.12 -18.93 -15.68
N GLY A 161 -9.69 -17.75 -15.30
CA GLY A 161 -8.62 -17.04 -15.99
C GLY A 161 -7.26 -17.73 -15.77
N PRO A 162 -6.37 -17.77 -16.77
CA PRO A 162 -5.03 -18.31 -16.59
C PRO A 162 -4.30 -17.46 -15.56
N MET A 163 -4.07 -18.01 -14.37
CA MET A 163 -3.04 -17.48 -13.47
C MET A 163 -1.72 -17.53 -14.25
N LYS A 164 -1.22 -16.38 -14.70
CA LYS A 164 0.18 -16.29 -15.08
C LYS A 164 0.97 -16.73 -13.85
N ALA A 165 1.70 -17.83 -13.97
CA ALA A 165 2.62 -18.28 -12.94
C ALA A 165 3.43 -17.07 -12.49
N ALA A 166 3.43 -16.83 -11.18
CA ALA A 166 4.22 -15.76 -10.58
C ALA A 166 5.67 -15.93 -11.06
N ALA A 167 6.12 -15.01 -11.89
CA ALA A 167 7.51 -14.95 -12.25
C ALA A 167 8.27 -14.70 -10.93
N THR A 168 9.18 -15.59 -10.60
CA THR A 168 10.09 -15.44 -9.48
C THR A 168 10.78 -14.09 -9.63
N VAL A 169 10.38 -13.11 -8.81
CA VAL A 169 10.98 -11.78 -8.84
C VAL A 169 12.36 -11.92 -8.22
N GLU A 170 13.37 -12.03 -9.05
CA GLU A 170 14.76 -11.81 -8.64
C GLU A 170 14.90 -10.36 -8.20
N VAL A 171 14.73 -10.12 -6.91
CA VAL A 171 15.06 -8.82 -6.30
C VAL A 171 16.56 -8.83 -6.01
N ALA A 172 17.33 -8.64 -7.08
CA ALA A 172 18.76 -8.37 -6.95
C ALA A 172 18.96 -6.93 -6.47
N ARG A 173 19.16 -6.74 -5.18
CA ARG A 173 19.78 -5.53 -4.62
C ARG A 173 20.55 -5.91 -3.37
N SER A 174 21.78 -5.38 -3.27
CA SER A 174 22.63 -5.54 -2.10
C SER A 174 22.01 -4.78 -0.91
N ASP A 175 22.15 -5.36 0.30
CA ASP A 175 21.69 -4.73 1.55
C ASP A 175 22.32 -3.34 1.79
N GLU A 176 23.44 -3.05 1.14
CA GLU A 176 24.15 -1.77 1.17
C GLU A 176 23.40 -0.64 0.45
N GLU A 177 22.81 -0.91 -0.72
CA GLU A 177 22.00 0.09 -1.46
C GLU A 177 20.70 0.45 -0.76
N ILE A 178 20.18 -0.50 0.05
CA ILE A 178 18.98 -0.27 0.84
C ILE A 178 19.25 0.65 2.03
N ARG A 179 20.44 0.55 2.64
CA ARG A 179 20.84 1.36 3.81
C ARG A 179 21.17 2.81 3.48
N GLN A 180 21.68 3.08 2.28
CA GLN A 180 22.12 4.43 1.87
C GLN A 180 20.98 5.33 1.36
N ALA A 181 19.78 4.80 1.29
CA ALA A 181 18.65 5.53 0.77
C ALA A 181 18.05 6.46 1.82
N THR A 182 18.29 7.73 1.69
CA THR A 182 17.58 8.77 2.43
C THR A 182 16.08 8.68 2.15
N LEU A 183 15.31 8.44 3.20
CA LEU A 183 13.85 8.58 3.15
C LEU A 183 13.50 10.04 2.83
N PRO A 184 12.34 10.32 2.21
CA PRO A 184 11.89 11.69 2.02
C PRO A 184 12.02 12.45 3.34
N ASN A 185 12.65 13.62 3.29
CA ASN A 185 12.82 14.41 4.48
C ASN A 185 11.45 14.95 4.90
N ASP A 186 10.91 14.43 6.01
CA ASP A 186 9.71 15.00 6.64
C ASP A 186 10.01 16.33 7.32
N ASP A 187 11.25 16.86 7.12
CA ASP A 187 11.70 18.07 7.74
C ASP A 187 11.07 19.32 7.08
N LYS A 188 10.78 20.25 7.91
CA LYS A 188 9.89 21.42 7.89
C LYS A 188 10.02 22.40 6.72
N THR A 189 10.78 22.10 5.66
CA THR A 189 11.15 23.07 4.63
C THR A 189 10.47 22.89 3.27
N ARG A 190 9.47 22.02 3.16
CA ARG A 190 8.67 21.90 1.94
C ARG A 190 7.32 22.63 2.07
N LEU A 191 7.39 23.94 2.18
CA LEU A 191 6.26 24.84 1.91
C LEU A 191 6.38 25.41 0.50
#